data_bf9c33104b080cc40d59ffaa5e4973ce
#
_entry.id   bf9c33104b080cc40d59ffaa5e4973ce
#
_cell.length_a   1.000
_cell.length_b   1.000
_cell.length_c   1.000
_cell.angle_alpha   90.00
_cell.angle_beta   90.00
_cell.angle_gamma   90.00
#
_symmetry.space_group_name_H-M   'P 1'
#
loop_
_entity.id
_entity.type
_entity.pdbx_description
1 polymer ?
#
loop_
_entity_poly.entity_id
_entity_poly.type
_entity_poly.pdbx_seq_one_letter_code
_entity_poly.pdbx_strand_id
1 'polypeptide(L)'
;MALIDLVQGKVKDESGKLTVDGDYTPAVTAALALYSKHLPKTAVKDLSGADSHDLALPSEWVNEFSTIKGVEYPIGEVPPVMIDNDNWALYQTPSGQSLRLLKEEPATGESVRVTFTVMRAESDVRTGDEDAVASLAAANCCDLLANIYTQTGDPTISADSVDYRSKGDEYSRRAKALRQRYYDHMGISPDDPQPGFLIVADAPASGRVRLTH
;
A
#
# COMPACT_ATOMS: atom_id res chain seq x y z
N MET A 1 18.42 1.44 -10.23
CA MET A 1 18.89 2.27 -9.10
C MET A 1 18.04 1.85 -7.93
N ALA A 2 18.63 1.57 -6.75
CA ALA A 2 17.82 1.23 -5.58
C ALA A 2 16.98 2.45 -5.16
N LEU A 3 15.78 2.22 -4.65
CA LEU A 3 14.90 3.29 -4.22
C LEU A 3 15.56 4.16 -3.15
N ILE A 4 16.35 3.53 -2.28
CA ILE A 4 17.10 4.20 -1.22
C ILE A 4 18.10 5.23 -1.76
N ASP A 5 18.76 4.97 -2.91
CA ASP A 5 19.69 5.92 -3.53
C ASP A 5 18.96 7.19 -4.00
N LEU A 6 17.75 7.01 -4.54
CA LEU A 6 16.89 8.13 -4.94
C LEU A 6 16.47 8.97 -3.72
N VAL A 7 16.15 8.31 -2.61
CA VAL A 7 15.77 8.97 -1.35
C VAL A 7 16.93 9.78 -0.81
N GLN A 8 18.11 9.20 -0.70
CA GLN A 8 19.34 9.88 -0.25
C GLN A 8 19.66 11.11 -1.11
N GLY A 9 19.55 10.96 -2.43
CA GLY A 9 19.73 12.05 -3.38
C GLY A 9 18.76 13.21 -3.20
N LYS A 10 17.52 12.91 -2.77
CA LYS A 10 16.48 13.91 -2.49
C LYS A 10 16.64 14.57 -1.13
N VAL A 11 17.04 13.82 -0.11
CA VAL A 11 17.21 14.32 1.26
C VAL A 11 18.45 15.21 1.37
N LYS A 12 19.58 14.81 0.77
CA LYS A 12 20.88 15.51 0.84
C LYS A 12 21.27 15.83 2.29
N ASP A 13 21.35 14.79 3.14
CA ASP A 13 21.83 14.92 4.51
C ASP A 13 23.38 15.06 4.51
N GLU A 14 23.86 16.27 4.26
CA GLU A 14 25.31 16.56 4.24
C GLU A 14 25.97 16.37 5.61
N SER A 15 25.18 16.43 6.68
CA SER A 15 25.70 16.28 8.05
C SER A 15 25.71 14.83 8.55
N GLY A 16 25.19 13.89 7.77
CA GLY A 16 25.18 12.46 8.10
C GLY A 16 24.44 12.13 9.38
N LYS A 17 23.34 12.85 9.64
CA LYS A 17 22.49 12.63 10.82
C LYS A 17 21.60 11.40 10.72
N LEU A 18 21.29 10.98 9.49
CA LEU A 18 20.44 9.82 9.22
C LEU A 18 21.29 8.60 8.85
N THR A 19 20.88 7.45 9.34
CA THR A 19 21.51 6.15 9.07
C THR A 19 20.67 5.37 8.05
N VAL A 20 21.32 4.49 7.28
CA VAL A 20 20.64 3.67 6.25
C VAL A 20 19.62 2.76 6.91
N ASP A 21 20.03 1.96 7.89
CA ASP A 21 19.18 0.94 8.50
C ASP A 21 18.17 1.51 9.49
N GLY A 22 18.54 2.58 10.21
CA GLY A 22 17.69 3.16 11.25
C GLY A 22 16.65 4.15 10.73
N ASP A 23 16.94 4.86 9.63
CA ASP A 23 16.12 5.98 9.19
C ASP A 23 15.63 5.84 7.74
N TYR A 24 16.55 5.62 6.79
CA TYR A 24 16.18 5.53 5.37
C TYR A 24 15.35 4.29 5.05
N THR A 25 15.76 3.11 5.53
CA THR A 25 15.02 1.85 5.28
C THR A 25 13.61 1.88 5.85
N PRO A 26 13.38 2.30 7.11
CA PRO A 26 12.03 2.49 7.64
C PRO A 26 11.20 3.52 6.88
N ALA A 27 11.82 4.62 6.42
CA ALA A 27 11.12 5.64 5.63
C ALA A 27 10.66 5.10 4.28
N VAL A 28 11.49 4.29 3.60
CA VAL A 28 11.14 3.60 2.35
C VAL A 28 10.00 2.60 2.60
N THR A 29 10.09 1.81 3.67
CA THR A 29 9.05 0.84 4.04
C THR A 29 7.71 1.52 4.29
N ALA A 30 7.70 2.62 5.03
CA ALA A 30 6.49 3.41 5.29
C ALA A 30 5.91 4.02 4.00
N ALA A 31 6.76 4.49 3.10
CA ALA A 31 6.33 5.02 1.80
C ALA A 31 5.72 3.93 0.91
N LEU A 32 6.32 2.73 0.87
CA LEU A 32 5.79 1.57 0.14
C LEU A 32 4.45 1.10 0.71
N ALA A 33 4.29 1.12 2.04
CA ALA A 33 3.03 0.78 2.68
C ALA A 33 1.91 1.77 2.29
N LEU A 34 2.19 3.08 2.27
CA LEU A 34 1.21 4.08 1.83
C LEU A 34 0.94 3.97 0.32
N TYR A 35 1.98 3.78 -0.50
CA TYR A 35 1.83 3.56 -1.93
C TYR A 35 0.97 2.32 -2.23
N SER A 36 1.16 1.22 -1.46
CA SER A 36 0.35 0.02 -1.57
C SER A 36 -1.12 0.24 -1.22
N LYS A 37 -1.42 1.14 -0.28
CA LYS A 37 -2.82 1.53 0.03
C LYS A 37 -3.46 2.28 -1.14
N HIS A 38 -2.71 3.15 -1.79
CA HIS A 38 -3.22 3.91 -2.93
C HIS A 38 -3.28 3.06 -4.20
N LEU A 39 -2.34 2.14 -4.38
CA LEU A 39 -2.20 1.32 -5.57
C LEU A 39 -1.74 -0.11 -5.22
N PRO A 40 -2.62 -0.95 -4.64
CA PRO A 40 -2.26 -2.31 -4.28
C PRO A 40 -1.88 -3.13 -5.52
N LYS A 41 -1.05 -4.15 -5.32
CA LYS A 41 -0.74 -5.14 -6.35
C LYS A 41 -1.81 -6.23 -6.33
N THR A 42 -2.26 -6.65 -7.50
CA THR A 42 -3.13 -7.83 -7.63
C THR A 42 -2.27 -9.08 -7.74
N ALA A 43 -2.58 -10.09 -6.95
CA ALA A 43 -2.00 -11.43 -7.01
C ALA A 43 -3.09 -12.46 -7.33
N VAL A 44 -2.69 -13.55 -7.95
CA VAL A 44 -3.57 -14.68 -8.26
C VAL A 44 -2.93 -15.94 -7.68
N LYS A 45 -3.69 -16.73 -6.94
CA LYS A 45 -3.25 -18.00 -6.34
C LYS A 45 -4.34 -19.05 -6.44
N ASP A 46 -3.91 -20.28 -6.68
CA ASP A 46 -4.75 -21.44 -6.63
C ASP A 46 -4.68 -22.04 -5.21
N LEU A 47 -5.81 -22.07 -4.52
CA LEU A 47 -5.97 -22.64 -3.18
C LEU A 47 -6.43 -24.09 -3.31
N SER A 48 -5.83 -24.99 -2.54
CA SER A 48 -6.20 -26.40 -2.58
C SER A 48 -7.52 -26.65 -1.87
N GLY A 49 -8.41 -27.41 -2.51
CA GLY A 49 -9.60 -27.98 -1.89
C GLY A 49 -9.22 -29.01 -0.81
N ALA A 50 -10.07 -29.14 0.19
CA ALA A 50 -9.84 -30.02 1.34
C ALA A 50 -11.14 -30.70 1.80
N ASP A 51 -12.06 -30.99 0.91
CA ASP A 51 -13.41 -31.50 1.23
C ASP A 51 -14.09 -30.61 2.29
N SER A 52 -13.99 -29.29 2.10
CA SER A 52 -14.46 -28.29 3.05
C SER A 52 -14.86 -27.01 2.33
N HIS A 53 -15.87 -26.35 2.88
CA HIS A 53 -16.22 -25.01 2.46
C HIS A 53 -15.14 -23.94 2.80
N ASP A 54 -14.26 -24.22 3.78
CA ASP A 54 -13.25 -23.30 4.27
C ASP A 54 -11.89 -23.59 3.63
N LEU A 55 -11.36 -22.60 2.92
CA LEU A 55 -10.07 -22.66 2.26
C LEU A 55 -9.07 -21.77 3.00
N ALA A 56 -7.85 -22.29 3.20
CA ALA A 56 -6.77 -21.52 3.79
C ALA A 56 -6.38 -20.36 2.86
N LEU A 57 -6.24 -19.16 3.42
CA LEU A 57 -5.78 -18.00 2.67
C LEU A 57 -4.30 -18.16 2.26
N PRO A 58 -3.88 -17.54 1.14
CA PRO A 58 -2.50 -17.63 0.69
C PRO A 58 -1.54 -16.97 1.68
N SER A 59 -0.26 -17.40 1.67
CA SER A 59 0.77 -16.89 2.57
C SER A 59 1.04 -15.38 2.39
N GLU A 60 0.76 -14.85 1.21
CA GLU A 60 0.91 -13.43 0.89
C GLU A 60 -0.29 -12.57 1.37
N TRP A 61 -1.30 -13.20 1.94
CA TRP A 61 -2.45 -12.50 2.51
C TRP A 61 -2.03 -11.66 3.72
N VAL A 62 -2.39 -10.40 3.71
CA VAL A 62 -2.16 -9.48 4.81
C VAL A 62 -3.51 -9.08 5.41
N ASN A 63 -3.73 -9.47 6.67
CA ASN A 63 -4.96 -9.10 7.39
C ASN A 63 -5.14 -7.58 7.41
N GLU A 64 -6.38 -7.13 7.32
CA GLU A 64 -6.78 -5.72 7.32
C GLU A 64 -6.32 -4.90 6.07
N PHE A 65 -5.51 -5.50 5.20
CA PHE A 65 -5.09 -4.87 3.95
C PHE A 65 -5.63 -5.60 2.72
N SER A 66 -5.43 -6.92 2.65
CA SER A 66 -5.79 -7.71 1.48
C SER A 66 -7.30 -7.81 1.30
N THR A 67 -7.75 -7.71 0.05
CA THR A 67 -9.16 -7.88 -0.33
C THR A 67 -9.25 -8.84 -1.50
N ILE A 68 -10.24 -9.73 -1.48
CA ILE A 68 -10.55 -10.63 -2.59
C ILE A 68 -11.25 -9.82 -3.69
N LYS A 69 -10.78 -10.00 -4.93
CA LYS A 69 -11.32 -9.36 -6.12
C LYS A 69 -12.19 -10.31 -6.95
N GLY A 70 -11.93 -11.59 -6.84
CA GLY A 70 -12.70 -12.62 -7.56
C GLY A 70 -12.26 -14.01 -7.16
N VAL A 71 -13.18 -14.95 -7.28
CA VAL A 71 -13.00 -16.37 -7.02
C VAL A 71 -13.48 -17.15 -8.22
N GLU A 72 -12.60 -17.97 -8.82
CA GLU A 72 -12.90 -18.83 -9.98
C GLU A 72 -12.95 -20.28 -9.54
N TYR A 73 -14.06 -20.94 -9.82
CA TYR A 73 -14.23 -22.38 -9.60
C TYR A 73 -15.43 -22.92 -10.42
N PRO A 74 -15.27 -24.04 -11.14
CA PRO A 74 -14.03 -24.76 -11.38
C PRO A 74 -13.04 -23.98 -12.24
N ILE A 75 -11.74 -24.28 -12.08
CA ILE A 75 -10.67 -23.61 -12.83
C ILE A 75 -10.57 -24.16 -14.24
N GLY A 76 -10.29 -23.26 -15.21
CA GLY A 76 -9.90 -23.64 -16.58
C GLY A 76 -11.06 -23.76 -17.56
N GLU A 77 -12.24 -23.41 -17.16
CA GLU A 77 -13.39 -23.29 -18.08
C GLU A 77 -13.26 -22.06 -18.99
N VAL A 78 -13.87 -22.14 -20.17
CA VAL A 78 -13.87 -21.03 -21.13
C VAL A 78 -15.33 -20.74 -21.56
N PRO A 79 -15.89 -19.59 -21.16
CA PRO A 79 -15.33 -18.53 -20.32
C PRO A 79 -15.10 -18.98 -18.86
N PRO A 80 -14.21 -18.29 -18.09
CA PRO A 80 -13.97 -18.62 -16.68
C PRO A 80 -15.26 -18.56 -15.86
N VAL A 81 -15.44 -19.55 -14.98
CA VAL A 81 -16.59 -19.60 -14.06
C VAL A 81 -16.24 -18.85 -12.78
N MET A 82 -16.77 -17.64 -12.66
CA MET A 82 -16.58 -16.82 -11.46
C MET A 82 -17.69 -17.12 -10.46
N ILE A 83 -17.31 -17.36 -9.20
CA ILE A 83 -18.28 -17.46 -8.11
C ILE A 83 -18.79 -16.05 -7.78
N ASP A 84 -20.12 -15.89 -7.74
CA ASP A 84 -20.74 -14.63 -7.37
C ASP A 84 -20.28 -14.16 -5.99
N ASN A 85 -20.16 -12.85 -5.81
CA ASN A 85 -19.68 -12.25 -4.55
C ASN A 85 -20.55 -12.63 -3.34
N ASP A 86 -21.82 -12.96 -3.54
CA ASP A 86 -22.75 -13.40 -2.49
C ASP A 86 -22.57 -14.87 -2.10
N ASN A 87 -21.72 -15.63 -2.81
CA ASN A 87 -21.52 -17.06 -2.60
C ASN A 87 -20.17 -17.39 -1.96
N TRP A 88 -19.43 -16.40 -1.51
CA TRP A 88 -18.21 -16.56 -0.71
C TRP A 88 -18.08 -15.43 0.32
N ALA A 89 -17.33 -15.68 1.39
CA ALA A 89 -17.06 -14.68 2.42
C ALA A 89 -15.70 -14.92 3.07
N LEU A 90 -15.09 -13.86 3.61
CA LEU A 90 -13.99 -14.00 4.56
C LEU A 90 -14.59 -14.39 5.91
N TYR A 91 -14.22 -15.57 6.39
CA TYR A 91 -14.71 -16.10 7.63
C TYR A 91 -13.62 -16.07 8.70
N GLN A 92 -13.93 -15.44 9.84
CA GLN A 92 -13.01 -15.34 10.97
C GLN A 92 -13.20 -16.51 11.91
N THR A 93 -12.13 -17.28 12.09
CA THR A 93 -12.06 -18.37 13.09
C THR A 93 -11.15 -17.96 14.24
N PRO A 94 -11.20 -18.67 15.40
CA PRO A 94 -10.24 -18.42 16.46
C PRO A 94 -8.77 -18.63 16.06
N SER A 95 -8.52 -19.42 15.02
CA SER A 95 -7.18 -19.70 14.48
C SER A 95 -6.75 -18.77 13.36
N GLY A 96 -7.62 -17.87 12.87
CA GLY A 96 -7.33 -16.93 11.79
C GLY A 96 -8.47 -16.77 10.80
N GLN A 97 -8.19 -16.13 9.68
CA GLN A 97 -9.14 -15.95 8.59
C GLN A 97 -9.06 -17.10 7.58
N SER A 98 -10.19 -17.44 6.99
CA SER A 98 -10.32 -18.37 5.86
C SER A 98 -11.23 -17.77 4.78
N LEU A 99 -11.08 -18.25 3.55
CA LEU A 99 -12.08 -18.03 2.51
C LEU A 99 -13.14 -19.13 2.64
N ARG A 100 -14.38 -18.77 2.93
CA ARG A 100 -15.52 -19.68 2.98
C ARG A 100 -16.33 -19.57 1.70
N LEU A 101 -16.50 -20.68 1.01
CA LEU A 101 -17.45 -20.83 -0.08
C LEU A 101 -18.81 -21.26 0.50
N LEU A 102 -19.88 -20.58 0.11
CA LEU A 102 -21.19 -20.81 0.74
C LEU A 102 -21.99 -21.94 0.08
N LYS A 103 -21.67 -22.26 -1.17
CA LYS A 103 -22.38 -23.31 -1.95
C LYS A 103 -21.49 -24.44 -2.41
N GLU A 104 -20.21 -24.14 -2.62
CA GLU A 104 -19.26 -25.08 -3.19
C GLU A 104 -18.40 -25.71 -2.09
N GLU A 105 -18.07 -26.97 -2.29
CA GLU A 105 -17.19 -27.75 -1.40
C GLU A 105 -16.12 -28.43 -2.24
N PRO A 106 -15.02 -27.71 -2.58
CA PRO A 106 -13.97 -28.24 -3.45
C PRO A 106 -13.32 -29.48 -2.82
N ALA A 107 -13.33 -30.58 -3.58
CA ALA A 107 -12.77 -31.85 -3.11
C ALA A 107 -11.25 -31.79 -2.99
N THR A 108 -10.68 -32.74 -2.19
CA THR A 108 -9.23 -32.91 -2.14
C THR A 108 -8.67 -33.22 -3.52
N GLY A 109 -7.71 -32.38 -3.98
CA GLY A 109 -7.09 -32.45 -5.31
C GLY A 109 -7.68 -31.45 -6.31
N GLU A 110 -8.78 -30.82 -6.01
CA GLU A 110 -9.29 -29.67 -6.76
C GLU A 110 -8.62 -28.39 -6.28
N SER A 111 -8.77 -27.34 -7.07
CA SER A 111 -8.22 -26.02 -6.72
C SER A 111 -9.24 -24.93 -7.00
N VAL A 112 -9.19 -23.90 -6.19
CA VAL A 112 -9.98 -22.67 -6.34
C VAL A 112 -9.03 -21.52 -6.62
N ARG A 113 -9.21 -20.80 -7.72
CA ARG A 113 -8.37 -19.66 -8.05
C ARG A 113 -8.90 -18.40 -7.42
N VAL A 114 -8.05 -17.74 -6.66
CA VAL A 114 -8.41 -16.50 -5.97
C VAL A 114 -7.54 -15.35 -6.47
N THR A 115 -8.20 -14.28 -6.88
CA THR A 115 -7.58 -13.01 -7.22
C THR A 115 -7.74 -12.07 -6.03
N PHE A 116 -6.64 -11.53 -5.50
CA PHE A 116 -6.67 -10.71 -4.30
C PHE A 116 -5.57 -9.63 -4.33
N THR A 117 -5.64 -8.68 -3.39
CA THR A 117 -4.66 -7.60 -3.30
C THR A 117 -3.55 -7.95 -2.31
N VAL A 118 -2.31 -7.55 -2.65
CA VAL A 118 -1.12 -7.68 -1.80
C VAL A 118 -0.35 -6.37 -1.72
N MET A 119 0.43 -6.19 -0.66
CA MET A 119 1.36 -5.08 -0.57
C MET A 119 2.42 -5.16 -1.66
N ARG A 120 2.90 -4.01 -2.12
CA ARG A 120 4.00 -3.92 -3.07
C ARG A 120 5.34 -3.96 -2.35
N ALA A 121 6.25 -4.78 -2.84
CA ALA A 121 7.66 -4.68 -2.54
C ALA A 121 8.30 -3.56 -3.38
N GLU A 122 9.55 -3.21 -3.10
CA GLU A 122 10.31 -2.21 -3.87
C GLU A 122 10.35 -2.56 -5.36
N SER A 123 10.56 -3.84 -5.69
CA SER A 123 10.58 -4.35 -7.07
C SER A 123 9.22 -4.28 -7.79
N ASP A 124 8.15 -4.06 -7.06
CA ASP A 124 6.78 -4.00 -7.57
C ASP A 124 6.29 -2.55 -7.80
N VAL A 125 7.12 -1.57 -7.50
CA VAL A 125 6.82 -0.17 -7.82
C VAL A 125 6.73 -0.03 -9.34
N ARG A 126 5.68 0.60 -9.82
CA ARG A 126 5.50 0.78 -11.27
C ARG A 126 6.60 1.67 -11.82
N THR A 127 7.08 1.33 -13.01
CA THR A 127 7.99 2.20 -13.76
C THR A 127 7.33 3.56 -13.95
N GLY A 128 8.01 4.61 -13.51
CA GLY A 128 7.48 5.98 -13.51
C GLY A 128 6.97 6.46 -12.14
N ASP A 129 6.60 5.58 -11.22
CA ASP A 129 6.17 5.95 -9.86
C ASP A 129 7.34 5.99 -8.85
N GLU A 130 8.51 5.46 -9.24
CA GLU A 130 9.69 5.35 -8.37
C GLU A 130 10.11 6.70 -7.79
N ASP A 131 10.11 7.78 -8.60
CA ASP A 131 10.45 9.13 -8.16
C ASP A 131 9.43 9.69 -7.16
N ALA A 132 8.15 9.38 -7.35
CA ALA A 132 7.09 9.79 -6.45
C ALA A 132 7.19 9.06 -5.11
N VAL A 133 7.39 7.73 -5.12
CA VAL A 133 7.59 6.93 -3.90
C VAL A 133 8.85 7.38 -3.16
N ALA A 134 9.96 7.62 -3.89
CA ALA A 134 11.17 8.17 -3.30
C ALA A 134 10.96 9.57 -2.71
N SER A 135 10.10 10.40 -3.32
CA SER A 135 9.75 11.71 -2.76
C SER A 135 8.99 11.59 -1.44
N LEU A 136 8.07 10.62 -1.33
CA LEU A 136 7.33 10.35 -0.10
C LEU A 136 8.27 9.85 1.01
N ALA A 137 9.17 8.90 0.70
CA ALA A 137 10.16 8.41 1.66
C ALA A 137 11.13 9.54 2.10
N ALA A 138 11.58 10.37 1.15
CA ALA A 138 12.42 11.52 1.44
C ALA A 138 11.71 12.57 2.30
N ALA A 139 10.40 12.74 2.16
CA ALA A 139 9.61 13.60 3.03
C ALA A 139 9.66 13.12 4.48
N ASN A 140 9.51 11.81 4.72
CA ASN A 140 9.62 11.24 6.06
C ASN A 140 11.02 11.46 6.67
N CYS A 141 12.08 11.27 5.88
CA CYS A 141 13.46 11.57 6.32
C CYS A 141 13.66 13.07 6.63
N CYS A 142 13.09 13.97 5.83
CA CYS A 142 13.15 15.40 6.09
C CYS A 142 12.42 15.78 7.39
N ASP A 143 11.29 15.15 7.71
CA ASP A 143 10.60 15.35 9.00
C ASP A 143 11.48 14.91 10.18
N LEU A 144 12.21 13.78 10.05
CA LEU A 144 13.17 13.34 11.06
C LEU A 144 14.29 14.37 11.25
N LEU A 145 14.88 14.88 10.15
CA LEU A 145 15.90 15.92 10.22
C LEU A 145 15.37 17.21 10.85
N ALA A 146 14.15 17.63 10.49
CA ALA A 146 13.51 18.80 11.10
C ALA A 146 13.42 18.64 12.62
N ASN A 147 13.01 17.46 13.10
CA ASN A 147 12.95 17.15 14.54
C ASN A 147 14.32 17.18 15.20
N ILE A 148 15.33 16.58 14.57
CA ILE A 148 16.71 16.55 15.08
C ILE A 148 17.25 18.00 15.23
N TYR A 149 17.11 18.83 14.22
CA TYR A 149 17.59 20.20 14.26
C TYR A 149 16.80 21.09 15.22
N THR A 150 15.52 20.84 15.41
CA THR A 150 14.71 21.57 16.40
C THR A 150 15.11 21.23 17.84
N GLN A 151 15.51 19.98 18.10
CA GLN A 151 15.92 19.54 19.44
C GLN A 151 17.35 19.95 19.80
N THR A 152 18.23 20.18 18.82
CA THR A 152 19.62 20.55 19.04
C THR A 152 19.87 22.05 19.23
N GLY A 153 18.83 22.87 19.11
CA GLY A 153 18.90 24.31 19.38
C GLY A 153 19.03 24.61 20.88
N ASP A 154 20.25 24.66 21.41
CA ASP A 154 20.51 25.10 22.78
C ASP A 154 20.40 26.65 22.83
N PRO A 155 19.50 27.24 23.63
CA PRO A 155 19.26 28.68 23.65
C PRO A 155 20.36 29.48 24.36
N THR A 156 21.45 28.86 24.87
CA THR A 156 22.41 29.48 25.78
C THR A 156 23.71 29.97 25.17
N ILE A 157 23.97 29.79 23.86
CA ILE A 157 25.21 30.26 23.22
C ILE A 157 24.89 31.27 22.11
N SER A 158 25.02 32.53 22.47
CA SER A 158 24.66 33.70 21.64
C SER A 158 25.80 34.30 20.82
N ALA A 159 26.79 33.57 20.34
CA ALA A 159 27.86 34.18 19.56
C ALA A 159 28.19 33.53 18.22
N ASP A 160 27.80 32.29 17.99
CA ASP A 160 28.06 31.60 16.72
C ASP A 160 26.88 30.63 16.37
N SER A 161 25.68 31.11 16.60
CA SER A 161 24.48 30.30 16.32
C SER A 161 24.24 30.28 14.81
N VAL A 162 24.86 29.30 14.15
CA VAL A 162 24.26 28.77 12.93
C VAL A 162 22.80 28.50 13.28
N ASP A 163 21.91 29.19 12.60
CA ASP A 163 20.48 29.20 12.91
C ASP A 163 19.87 27.81 12.66
N TYR A 164 20.08 26.89 13.61
CA TYR A 164 19.53 25.52 13.58
C TYR A 164 18.00 25.50 13.50
N ARG A 165 17.36 26.58 13.98
CA ARG A 165 15.91 26.74 13.89
C ARG A 165 15.49 26.97 12.44
N SER A 166 16.28 27.72 11.67
CA SER A 166 16.01 27.92 10.24
C SER A 166 16.20 26.63 9.44
N LYS A 167 17.17 25.76 9.83
CA LYS A 167 17.34 24.45 9.21
C LYS A 167 16.18 23.51 9.50
N GLY A 168 15.66 23.45 10.72
CA GLY A 168 14.46 22.69 11.06
C GLY A 168 13.27 23.11 10.21
N ASP A 169 13.03 24.42 10.10
CA ASP A 169 11.96 24.98 9.27
C ASP A 169 12.17 24.70 7.76
N GLU A 170 13.40 24.70 7.29
CA GLU A 170 13.73 24.37 5.91
C GLU A 170 13.40 22.92 5.60
N TYR A 171 13.83 21.97 6.45
CA TYR A 171 13.50 20.56 6.28
C TYR A 171 11.99 20.30 6.37
N SER A 172 11.27 20.96 7.27
CA SER A 172 9.81 20.86 7.36
C SER A 172 9.12 21.34 6.08
N ARG A 173 9.54 22.47 5.51
CA ARG A 173 9.01 22.96 4.23
C ARG A 173 9.32 22.02 3.09
N ARG A 174 10.54 21.45 3.07
CA ARG A 174 10.97 20.47 2.07
C ARG A 174 10.17 19.18 2.17
N ALA A 175 9.92 18.67 3.38
CA ALA A 175 9.07 17.52 3.62
C ALA A 175 7.66 17.72 3.05
N LYS A 176 7.06 18.88 3.34
CA LYS A 176 5.74 19.23 2.79
C LYS A 176 5.74 19.27 1.26
N ALA A 177 6.74 19.89 0.64
CA ALA A 177 6.84 19.97 -0.82
C ALA A 177 7.04 18.60 -1.48
N LEU A 178 7.85 17.72 -0.87
CA LEU A 178 8.09 16.37 -1.37
C LEU A 178 6.84 15.49 -1.23
N ARG A 179 6.12 15.62 -0.11
CA ARG A 179 4.85 14.91 0.11
C ARG A 179 3.78 15.37 -0.89
N GLN A 180 3.69 16.67 -1.14
CA GLN A 180 2.78 17.22 -2.14
C GLN A 180 3.09 16.68 -3.53
N ARG A 181 4.38 16.59 -3.91
CA ARG A 181 4.81 16.02 -5.20
C ARG A 181 4.35 14.58 -5.38
N TYR A 182 4.36 13.77 -4.31
CA TYR A 182 3.82 12.40 -4.34
C TYR A 182 2.31 12.41 -4.61
N TYR A 183 1.54 13.22 -3.87
CA TYR A 183 0.09 13.30 -4.04
C TYR A 183 -0.31 13.81 -5.42
N ASP A 184 0.37 14.84 -5.91
CA ASP A 184 0.15 15.38 -7.26
C ASP A 184 0.39 14.32 -8.34
N HIS A 185 1.49 13.55 -8.20
CA HIS A 185 1.80 12.45 -9.13
C HIS A 185 0.74 11.35 -9.10
N MET A 186 0.27 10.98 -7.92
CA MET A 186 -0.76 9.96 -7.75
C MET A 186 -2.17 10.45 -8.13
N GLY A 187 -2.36 11.76 -8.34
CA GLY A 187 -3.66 12.35 -8.59
C GLY A 187 -4.62 12.29 -7.38
N ILE A 188 -4.06 12.27 -6.16
CA ILE A 188 -4.81 12.12 -4.91
C ILE A 188 -4.76 13.44 -4.15
N SER A 189 -5.91 13.91 -3.64
CA SER A 189 -5.92 15.04 -2.71
C SER A 189 -5.59 14.54 -1.29
N PRO A 190 -4.63 15.16 -0.58
CA PRO A 190 -4.34 14.81 0.81
C PRO A 190 -5.52 15.09 1.75
N ASP A 191 -6.44 15.97 1.37
CA ASP A 191 -7.64 16.31 2.13
C ASP A 191 -8.83 15.36 1.84
N ASP A 192 -8.71 14.52 0.81
CA ASP A 192 -9.69 13.51 0.48
C ASP A 192 -9.19 12.15 1.01
N PRO A 193 -9.74 11.66 2.14
CA PRO A 193 -9.35 10.37 2.71
C PRO A 193 -9.80 9.17 1.87
N GLN A 194 -10.45 9.39 0.74
CA GLN A 194 -10.77 8.33 -0.20
C GLN A 194 -9.46 7.69 -0.61
N PRO A 195 -9.24 6.39 -0.32
CA PRO A 195 -8.15 5.68 -0.95
C PRO A 195 -8.37 5.83 -2.45
N GLY A 196 -7.34 6.06 -3.24
CA GLY A 196 -7.38 6.09 -4.71
C GLY A 196 -7.88 4.79 -5.35
N PHE A 197 -8.53 3.99 -4.57
CA PHE A 197 -9.36 2.86 -4.83
C PHE A 197 -10.80 3.37 -4.94
N LEU A 198 -11.14 3.83 -6.11
CA LEU A 198 -12.48 3.59 -6.58
C LEU A 198 -12.63 2.06 -6.55
N ILE A 199 -13.28 1.54 -5.53
CA ILE A 199 -14.07 0.35 -5.72
C ILE A 199 -15.05 0.79 -6.80
N VAL A 200 -14.72 0.51 -8.06
CA VAL A 200 -15.77 0.33 -9.05
C VAL A 200 -16.52 -0.86 -8.47
N ALA A 201 -17.49 -0.58 -7.61
CA ALA A 201 -18.56 -1.52 -7.39
C ALA A 201 -19.00 -1.82 -8.82
N ASP A 202 -18.73 -3.03 -9.30
CA ASP A 202 -19.30 -3.49 -10.54
C ASP A 202 -20.77 -3.15 -10.43
N ALA A 203 -21.18 -2.14 -11.18
CA ALA A 203 -22.58 -1.85 -11.33
C ALA A 203 -23.17 -3.19 -11.80
N PRO A 204 -24.12 -3.75 -11.06
CA PRO A 204 -24.68 -5.05 -11.44
C PRO A 204 -25.05 -4.94 -12.90
N ALA A 205 -24.57 -5.88 -13.71
CA ALA A 205 -24.80 -5.93 -15.17
C ALA A 205 -26.28 -6.15 -15.54
N SER A 206 -27.20 -5.75 -14.69
CA SER A 206 -28.64 -5.69 -14.90
C SER A 206 -29.12 -4.24 -14.96
N GLY A 207 -28.58 -3.50 -15.92
CA GLY A 207 -29.17 -2.22 -16.35
C GLY A 207 -30.55 -2.42 -16.97
N ARG A 208 -31.56 -2.49 -16.15
CA ARG A 208 -32.91 -2.08 -16.55
C ARG A 208 -33.28 -0.83 -15.78
N VAL A 209 -32.87 0.30 -16.31
CA VAL A 209 -33.52 1.58 -16.00
C VAL A 209 -34.95 1.45 -16.43
N ARG A 210 -35.89 1.23 -15.52
CA ARG A 210 -37.30 1.46 -15.77
C ARG A 210 -37.50 2.97 -15.74
N LEU A 211 -37.66 3.55 -16.91
CA LEU A 211 -38.32 4.84 -17.06
C LEU A 211 -39.75 4.68 -16.59
N THR A 212 -40.12 5.20 -15.45
CA THR A 212 -41.48 5.43 -15.04
C THR A 212 -41.91 6.79 -15.59
N HIS A 213 -42.92 6.76 -16.46
CA HIS A 213 -43.69 7.95 -16.88
C HIS A 213 -44.49 8.50 -15.70
#